data_bcef25ce5dddd609d80bde435631f313
#
_entry.id   bcef25ce5dddd609d80bde435631f313
#
_cell.length_a   1.000
_cell.length_b   1.000
_cell.length_c   1.000
_cell.angle_alpha   90.00
_cell.angle_beta   90.00
_cell.angle_gamma   90.00
#
_symmetry.space_group_name_H-M   'P 1'
#
loop_
_entity.id
_entity.type
_entity.pdbx_description
1 polymer ?
#
loop_
_entity_poly.entity_id
_entity_poly.type
_entity_poly.pdbx_seq_one_letter_code
_entity_poly.pdbx_strand_id
1 'polypeptide(L)'
;MEQNNITLIDADFLLFVATHNKKDEEIKSFEEVCQFADNMILDILDGTGAQSYIGALTIGKCFRYDIYPAYKANRKGLEKPAFFNELRDYLINKWLFVHHPGLEADDIISIIARKHPEAMICSMDKDLQQIPGLHFNPRTKQVKDVTKSEAELLLWKQVITGDSVDNIKGIPGKGPKFVEELFENVTEDSKLYDTVFNTYLEHFGIHKGIIEFCLNYRLVKLIDESEFGFECPILNLVGEMSDGKTKEI
;
A
#
# COMPACT_ATOMS: atom_id res chain seq x y z
N MET A 1 19.71 22.49 -9.35
CA MET A 1 19.18 21.92 -8.10
C MET A 1 19.13 20.42 -8.34
N GLU A 2 19.93 19.65 -7.62
CA GLU A 2 19.83 18.19 -7.69
C GLU A 2 18.46 17.82 -7.16
N GLN A 3 17.69 17.11 -7.95
CA GLN A 3 16.39 16.60 -7.57
C GLN A 3 16.64 15.50 -6.53
N ASN A 4 16.25 15.74 -5.30
CA ASN A 4 16.44 14.78 -4.21
C ASN A 4 15.50 13.59 -4.46
N ASN A 5 16.02 12.50 -5.03
CA ASN A 5 15.24 11.32 -5.38
C ASN A 5 14.89 10.55 -4.09
N ILE A 6 13.64 10.67 -3.66
CA ILE A 6 13.10 9.95 -2.50
C ILE A 6 12.40 8.67 -2.97
N THR A 7 12.71 7.54 -2.35
CA THR A 7 11.98 6.29 -2.58
C THR A 7 11.18 5.88 -1.34
N LEU A 8 9.89 5.66 -1.54
CA LEU A 8 8.98 5.14 -0.52
C LEU A 8 8.86 3.64 -0.69
N ILE A 9 9.28 2.87 0.32
CA ILE A 9 9.35 1.41 0.25
C ILE A 9 8.22 0.81 1.06
N ASP A 10 7.28 0.11 0.40
CA ASP A 10 6.38 -0.80 1.07
C ASP A 10 7.19 -1.99 1.55
N ALA A 11 7.48 -2.04 2.84
CA ALA A 11 8.39 -3.03 3.39
C ALA A 11 7.70 -4.33 3.85
N ASP A 12 6.39 -4.42 3.81
CA ASP A 12 5.68 -5.63 4.20
C ASP A 12 6.06 -6.82 3.30
N PHE A 13 6.30 -6.61 1.99
CA PHE A 13 6.75 -7.67 1.12
C PHE A 13 8.17 -8.17 1.46
N LEU A 14 9.05 -7.28 1.94
CA LEU A 14 10.42 -7.65 2.34
C LEU A 14 10.40 -8.71 3.45
N LEU A 15 9.50 -8.55 4.44
CA LEU A 15 9.36 -9.50 5.54
C LEU A 15 9.02 -10.90 5.02
N PHE A 16 8.08 -11.01 4.08
CA PHE A 16 7.69 -12.29 3.52
C PHE A 16 8.75 -12.87 2.59
N VAL A 17 9.34 -12.06 1.72
CA VAL A 17 10.32 -12.54 0.74
C VAL A 17 11.61 -12.97 1.44
N ALA A 18 12.11 -12.21 2.41
CA ALA A 18 13.36 -12.51 3.09
C ALA A 18 13.24 -13.74 4.04
N THR A 19 12.07 -13.89 4.70
CA THR A 19 11.84 -14.99 5.62
C THR A 19 11.28 -16.26 4.96
N HIS A 20 10.91 -16.20 3.67
CA HIS A 20 10.37 -17.35 2.96
C HIS A 20 11.46 -18.39 2.69
N ASN A 21 11.20 -19.62 3.12
CA ASN A 21 11.98 -20.78 2.74
C ASN A 21 11.15 -21.63 1.76
N LYS A 22 11.77 -22.10 0.69
CA LYS A 22 11.13 -23.10 -0.15
C LYS A 22 11.00 -24.41 0.62
N LYS A 23 9.97 -25.17 0.30
CA LYS A 23 9.80 -26.54 0.84
C LYS A 23 11.06 -27.31 0.46
N ASP A 24 11.77 -27.89 1.42
CA ASP A 24 13.04 -28.65 1.26
C ASP A 24 14.35 -27.83 1.30
N GLU A 25 14.31 -26.51 1.51
CA GLU A 25 15.52 -25.74 1.83
C GLU A 25 15.79 -25.73 3.34
N GLU A 26 17.07 -25.73 3.73
CA GLU A 26 17.46 -25.52 5.13
C GLU A 26 16.93 -24.18 5.62
N ILE A 27 16.48 -24.17 6.88
CA ILE A 27 16.03 -22.92 7.52
C ILE A 27 17.25 -21.99 7.61
N LYS A 28 17.15 -20.82 6.99
CA LYS A 28 18.17 -19.77 7.04
C LYS A 28 18.41 -19.36 8.49
N SER A 29 19.65 -19.04 8.84
CA SER A 29 19.94 -18.36 10.09
C SER A 29 19.33 -16.93 10.07
N PHE A 30 19.13 -16.34 11.23
CA PHE A 30 18.65 -14.95 11.31
C PHE A 30 19.62 -13.96 10.62
N GLU A 31 20.92 -14.22 10.71
CA GLU A 31 21.94 -13.40 10.04
C GLU A 31 21.80 -13.46 8.52
N GLU A 32 21.57 -14.63 7.95
CA GLU A 32 21.33 -14.79 6.51
C GLU A 32 20.04 -14.08 6.05
N VAL A 33 18.98 -14.13 6.88
CA VAL A 33 17.72 -13.41 6.61
C VAL A 33 17.95 -11.90 6.62
N CYS A 34 18.69 -11.38 7.58
CA CYS A 34 19.05 -9.96 7.65
C CYS A 34 19.90 -9.53 6.45
N GLN A 35 20.92 -10.31 6.11
CA GLN A 35 21.78 -10.03 4.95
C GLN A 35 20.99 -10.03 3.64
N PHE A 36 20.05 -10.95 3.49
CA PHE A 36 19.19 -10.99 2.32
C PHE A 36 18.29 -9.77 2.22
N ALA A 37 17.68 -9.36 3.35
CA ALA A 37 16.85 -8.14 3.40
C ALA A 37 17.67 -6.87 3.10
N ASP A 38 18.89 -6.77 3.66
CA ASP A 38 19.81 -5.67 3.38
C ASP A 38 20.13 -5.57 1.88
N ASN A 39 20.47 -6.69 1.25
CA ASN A 39 20.77 -6.72 -0.17
C ASN A 39 19.54 -6.30 -1.01
N MET A 40 18.33 -6.76 -0.63
CA MET A 40 17.10 -6.33 -1.31
C MET A 40 16.88 -4.81 -1.20
N ILE A 41 17.12 -4.22 -0.03
CA ILE A 41 16.96 -2.79 0.17
C ILE A 41 18.00 -2.02 -0.68
N LEU A 42 19.27 -2.43 -0.63
CA LEU A 42 20.33 -1.83 -1.46
C LEU A 42 20.01 -1.93 -2.95
N ASP A 43 19.51 -3.06 -3.42
CA ASP A 43 19.07 -3.28 -4.79
C ASP A 43 17.90 -2.36 -5.20
N ILE A 44 17.00 -2.06 -4.25
CA ILE A 44 15.91 -1.11 -4.47
C ILE A 44 16.48 0.31 -4.60
N LEU A 45 17.34 0.71 -3.68
CA LEU A 45 17.94 2.06 -3.68
C LEU A 45 18.75 2.30 -4.96
N ASP A 46 19.54 1.31 -5.38
CA ASP A 46 20.29 1.37 -6.65
C ASP A 46 19.35 1.44 -7.85
N GLY A 47 18.35 0.54 -7.91
CA GLY A 47 17.38 0.46 -9.01
C GLY A 47 16.48 1.68 -9.16
N THR A 48 16.25 2.44 -8.09
CA THR A 48 15.48 3.68 -8.10
C THR A 48 16.35 4.93 -8.21
N GLY A 49 17.67 4.79 -8.06
CA GLY A 49 18.59 5.93 -7.96
C GLY A 49 18.32 6.82 -6.75
N ALA A 50 17.84 6.22 -5.66
CA ALA A 50 17.43 6.95 -4.47
C ALA A 50 18.61 7.59 -3.74
N GLN A 51 18.46 8.87 -3.38
CA GLN A 51 19.37 9.59 -2.48
C GLN A 51 18.88 9.53 -1.03
N SER A 52 17.58 9.30 -0.85
CA SER A 52 16.95 9.10 0.45
C SER A 52 15.76 8.13 0.31
N TYR A 53 15.34 7.55 1.42
CA TYR A 53 14.21 6.63 1.43
C TYR A 53 13.40 6.71 2.71
N ILE A 54 12.15 6.25 2.63
CA ILE A 54 11.30 5.95 3.78
C ILE A 54 10.71 4.56 3.55
N GLY A 55 11.00 3.61 4.45
CA GLY A 55 10.35 2.31 4.45
C GLY A 55 9.20 2.29 5.45
N ALA A 56 8.04 1.74 5.05
CA ALA A 56 6.88 1.62 5.89
C ALA A 56 6.55 0.16 6.18
N LEU A 57 6.10 -0.13 7.41
CA LEU A 57 5.74 -1.46 7.90
C LEU A 57 4.36 -1.44 8.57
N THR A 58 3.61 -2.53 8.37
CA THR A 58 2.37 -2.77 9.09
C THR A 58 2.64 -3.42 10.44
N ILE A 59 2.22 -2.79 11.54
CA ILE A 59 2.33 -3.35 12.89
C ILE A 59 0.98 -3.34 13.59
N GLY A 60 0.50 -4.53 13.95
CA GLY A 60 -0.75 -4.68 14.66
C GLY A 60 -1.98 -4.64 13.75
N LYS A 61 -3.08 -4.13 14.30
CA LYS A 61 -4.35 -4.00 13.59
C LYS A 61 -4.48 -2.58 13.04
N CYS A 62 -4.98 -2.46 11.82
CA CYS A 62 -5.37 -1.18 11.23
C CYS A 62 -6.84 -0.84 11.52
N PHE A 63 -7.24 0.39 11.26
CA PHE A 63 -8.60 0.90 11.46
C PHE A 63 -9.69 0.09 10.71
N ARG A 64 -9.31 -0.61 9.61
CA ARG A 64 -10.23 -1.42 8.82
C ARG A 64 -10.83 -2.57 9.62
N TYR A 65 -10.11 -3.12 10.63
CA TYR A 65 -10.65 -4.13 11.54
C TYR A 65 -11.75 -3.61 12.45
N ASP A 66 -11.74 -2.31 12.78
CA ASP A 66 -12.75 -1.70 13.64
C ASP A 66 -14.06 -1.46 12.89
N ILE A 67 -13.97 -1.11 11.58
CA ILE A 67 -15.14 -0.88 10.74
C ILE A 67 -15.68 -2.16 10.09
N TYR A 68 -14.83 -3.19 9.92
CA TYR A 68 -15.21 -4.46 9.33
C TYR A 68 -14.46 -5.62 10.00
N PRO A 69 -15.03 -6.26 11.04
CA PRO A 69 -14.36 -7.34 11.78
C PRO A 69 -13.96 -8.55 10.94
N ALA A 70 -14.56 -8.72 9.76
CA ALA A 70 -14.20 -9.78 8.80
C ALA A 70 -13.02 -9.39 7.87
N TYR A 71 -12.46 -8.17 7.98
CA TYR A 71 -11.30 -7.76 7.23
C TYR A 71 -10.13 -8.73 7.44
N LYS A 72 -9.53 -9.22 6.36
CA LYS A 72 -8.45 -10.22 6.38
C LYS A 72 -8.74 -11.49 7.20
N ALA A 73 -10.02 -11.83 7.46
CA ALA A 73 -10.38 -13.01 8.26
C ALA A 73 -9.97 -14.33 7.60
N ASN A 74 -9.81 -14.36 6.29
CA ASN A 74 -9.29 -15.48 5.51
C ASN A 74 -7.80 -15.78 5.79
N ARG A 75 -7.07 -14.84 6.41
CA ARG A 75 -5.67 -15.01 6.85
C ARG A 75 -5.55 -15.56 8.29
N LYS A 76 -6.70 -15.74 8.97
CA LYS A 76 -6.68 -16.24 10.35
C LYS A 76 -6.17 -17.67 10.42
N GLY A 77 -5.18 -17.90 11.27
CA GLY A 77 -4.53 -19.21 11.43
C GLY A 77 -3.35 -19.46 10.49
N LEU A 78 -3.01 -18.53 9.60
CA LEU A 78 -1.76 -18.60 8.86
C LEU A 78 -0.60 -18.24 9.80
N GLU A 79 0.34 -19.16 9.92
CA GLU A 79 1.56 -18.93 10.68
C GLU A 79 2.50 -18.00 9.91
N LYS A 80 3.13 -17.08 10.64
CA LYS A 80 4.19 -16.26 10.07
C LYS A 80 5.45 -17.10 9.87
N PRO A 81 6.23 -16.82 8.82
CA PRO A 81 7.52 -17.49 8.64
C PRO A 81 8.44 -17.31 9.86
N ALA A 82 9.44 -18.20 9.99
CA ALA A 82 10.48 -18.06 11.00
C ALA A 82 11.18 -16.68 10.85
N PHE A 83 11.54 -16.08 11.97
CA PHE A 83 12.21 -14.77 12.05
C PHE A 83 11.43 -13.55 11.53
N PHE A 84 10.13 -13.71 11.21
CA PHE A 84 9.32 -12.61 10.68
C PHE A 84 9.28 -11.38 11.62
N ASN A 85 9.09 -11.62 12.92
CA ASN A 85 9.02 -10.53 13.89
C ASN A 85 10.40 -9.95 14.18
N GLU A 86 11.41 -10.79 14.29
CA GLU A 86 12.81 -10.42 14.52
C GLU A 86 13.33 -9.58 13.35
N LEU A 87 13.02 -9.97 12.11
CA LEU A 87 13.38 -9.18 10.93
C LEU A 87 12.67 -7.82 10.90
N ARG A 88 11.39 -7.78 11.28
CA ARG A 88 10.67 -6.52 11.38
C ARG A 88 11.37 -5.56 12.35
N ASP A 89 11.72 -6.05 13.54
CA ASP A 89 12.40 -5.27 14.55
C ASP A 89 13.80 -4.83 14.08
N TYR A 90 14.49 -5.67 13.31
CA TYR A 90 15.75 -5.34 12.66
C TYR A 90 15.59 -4.19 11.63
N LEU A 91 14.57 -4.25 10.77
CA LEU A 91 14.30 -3.20 9.78
C LEU A 91 13.99 -1.85 10.44
N ILE A 92 13.23 -1.87 11.54
CA ILE A 92 12.94 -0.66 12.31
C ILE A 92 14.22 -0.07 12.92
N ASN A 93 15.06 -0.90 13.54
CA ASN A 93 16.23 -0.42 14.26
C ASN A 93 17.40 -0.05 13.36
N LYS A 94 17.67 -0.82 12.31
CA LYS A 94 18.81 -0.60 11.41
C LYS A 94 18.47 0.34 10.25
N TRP A 95 17.33 0.10 9.59
CA TRP A 95 16.91 0.85 8.41
C TRP A 95 15.96 1.99 8.72
N LEU A 96 15.63 2.20 10.01
CA LEU A 96 14.74 3.24 10.51
C LEU A 96 13.38 3.24 9.84
N PHE A 97 12.90 2.04 9.49
CA PHE A 97 11.59 1.89 8.88
C PHE A 97 10.50 2.31 9.85
N VAL A 98 9.52 3.01 9.32
CA VAL A 98 8.45 3.62 10.09
C VAL A 98 7.20 2.75 10.14
N HIS A 99 6.44 2.90 11.19
CA HIS A 99 5.12 2.29 11.35
C HIS A 99 4.22 3.23 12.14
N HIS A 100 2.91 3.03 12.01
CA HIS A 100 1.94 3.80 12.79
C HIS A 100 0.83 2.90 13.32
N PRO A 101 0.45 2.99 14.62
CA PRO A 101 -0.70 2.27 15.15
C PRO A 101 -1.98 2.62 14.38
N GLY A 102 -2.72 1.60 13.95
CA GLY A 102 -3.98 1.80 13.23
C GLY A 102 -3.86 2.01 11.72
N LEU A 103 -2.63 2.04 11.17
CA LEU A 103 -2.36 2.13 9.73
C LEU A 103 -1.64 0.88 9.22
N GLU A 104 -1.83 0.60 7.93
CA GLU A 104 -1.02 -0.35 7.17
C GLU A 104 0.13 0.40 6.47
N ALA A 105 1.14 -0.33 6.01
CA ALA A 105 2.29 0.25 5.32
C ALA A 105 1.88 1.07 4.08
N ASP A 106 0.92 0.56 3.32
CA ASP A 106 0.36 1.21 2.14
C ASP A 106 -0.38 2.52 2.46
N ASP A 107 -1.09 2.61 3.61
CA ASP A 107 -1.70 3.84 4.09
C ASP A 107 -0.64 4.90 4.42
N ILE A 108 0.44 4.49 5.10
CA ILE A 108 1.56 5.37 5.43
C ILE A 108 2.20 5.91 4.15
N ILE A 109 2.48 5.03 3.19
CA ILE A 109 3.02 5.41 1.88
C ILE A 109 2.08 6.35 1.15
N SER A 110 0.77 6.09 1.18
CA SER A 110 -0.24 6.95 0.55
C SER A 110 -0.20 8.37 1.10
N ILE A 111 -0.15 8.51 2.42
CA ILE A 111 -0.09 9.81 3.09
C ILE A 111 1.18 10.58 2.67
N ILE A 112 2.33 9.91 2.66
CA ILE A 112 3.61 10.55 2.32
C ILE A 112 3.67 10.89 0.84
N ALA A 113 3.33 9.96 -0.05
CA ALA A 113 3.39 10.18 -1.49
C ALA A 113 2.49 11.31 -1.98
N ARG A 114 1.31 11.50 -1.37
CA ARG A 114 0.42 12.60 -1.72
C ARG A 114 0.98 13.98 -1.35
N LYS A 115 1.89 14.06 -0.38
CA LYS A 115 2.62 15.29 -0.01
C LYS A 115 3.91 15.45 -0.79
N HIS A 116 4.47 14.35 -1.26
CA HIS A 116 5.72 14.28 -2.02
C HIS A 116 5.49 13.59 -3.36
N PRO A 117 4.76 14.23 -4.30
CA PRO A 117 4.42 13.64 -5.60
C PRO A 117 5.64 13.35 -6.49
N GLU A 118 6.81 13.90 -6.14
CA GLU A 118 8.10 13.61 -6.76
C GLU A 118 8.71 12.27 -6.30
N ALA A 119 8.23 11.70 -5.18
CA ALA A 119 8.78 10.46 -4.63
C ALA A 119 8.39 9.25 -5.48
N MET A 120 9.32 8.30 -5.62
CA MET A 120 9.06 7.03 -6.29
C MET A 120 8.54 6.00 -5.29
N ILE A 121 7.41 5.37 -5.58
CA ILE A 121 6.83 4.31 -4.76
C ILE A 121 7.41 2.96 -5.18
N CYS A 122 8.06 2.27 -4.25
CA CYS A 122 8.58 0.92 -4.47
C CYS A 122 7.70 -0.12 -3.78
N SER A 123 6.96 -0.90 -4.56
CA SER A 123 6.11 -1.99 -4.05
C SER A 123 5.86 -3.06 -5.10
N MET A 124 5.53 -4.27 -4.64
CA MET A 124 4.95 -5.33 -5.46
C MET A 124 3.42 -5.32 -5.44
N ASP A 125 2.81 -4.55 -4.54
CA ASP A 125 1.37 -4.45 -4.44
C ASP A 125 0.81 -3.47 -5.48
N LYS A 126 -0.12 -3.98 -6.30
CA LYS A 126 -0.81 -3.19 -7.31
C LYS A 126 -1.75 -2.14 -6.71
N ASP A 127 -2.19 -2.35 -5.46
CA ASP A 127 -3.17 -1.48 -4.82
C ASP A 127 -2.57 -0.10 -4.52
N LEU A 128 -1.24 -0.01 -4.34
CA LEU A 128 -0.53 1.26 -4.27
C LEU A 128 -0.61 2.09 -5.57
N GLN A 129 -0.99 1.50 -6.71
CA GLN A 129 -1.30 2.26 -7.94
C GLN A 129 -2.59 3.10 -7.84
N GLN A 130 -3.30 3.10 -6.71
CA GLN A 130 -4.27 4.15 -6.38
C GLN A 130 -3.62 5.52 -6.13
N ILE A 131 -2.29 5.60 -6.10
CA ILE A 131 -1.53 6.82 -5.91
C ILE A 131 -0.87 7.17 -7.25
N PRO A 132 -1.15 8.35 -7.84
CA PRO A 132 -0.45 8.78 -9.07
C PRO A 132 1.03 9.02 -8.81
N GLY A 133 1.86 8.84 -9.84
CA GLY A 133 3.29 9.06 -9.79
C GLY A 133 4.13 7.87 -10.23
N LEU A 134 5.43 7.92 -9.97
CA LEU A 134 6.36 6.88 -10.37
C LEU A 134 6.32 5.69 -9.41
N HIS A 135 6.12 4.50 -9.98
CA HIS A 135 6.09 3.22 -9.26
C HIS A 135 7.21 2.32 -9.77
N PHE A 136 8.04 1.83 -8.87
CA PHE A 136 9.07 0.85 -9.14
C PHE A 136 8.65 -0.51 -8.60
N ASN A 137 8.64 -1.51 -9.46
CA ASN A 137 8.42 -2.89 -9.03
C ASN A 137 9.77 -3.57 -8.77
N PRO A 138 10.12 -3.90 -7.51
CA PRO A 138 11.43 -4.44 -7.17
C PRO A 138 11.70 -5.84 -7.75
N ARG A 139 10.65 -6.57 -8.11
CA ARG A 139 10.76 -7.91 -8.69
C ARG A 139 11.07 -7.88 -10.18
N THR A 140 10.39 -7.01 -10.94
CA THR A 140 10.57 -6.90 -12.39
C THR A 140 11.56 -5.83 -12.79
N LYS A 141 11.99 -4.98 -11.85
CA LYS A 141 12.86 -3.82 -12.05
C LYS A 141 12.28 -2.79 -13.04
N GLN A 142 10.96 -2.77 -13.19
CA GLN A 142 10.26 -1.86 -14.09
C GLN A 142 9.73 -0.65 -13.34
N VAL A 143 9.83 0.50 -13.99
CA VAL A 143 9.19 1.75 -13.57
C VAL A 143 7.92 1.95 -14.38
N LYS A 144 6.83 2.30 -13.71
CA LYS A 144 5.56 2.70 -14.32
C LYS A 144 5.21 4.10 -13.81
N ASP A 145 4.85 5.00 -14.70
CA ASP A 145 4.21 6.27 -14.34
C ASP A 145 2.69 6.05 -14.33
N VAL A 146 2.09 6.21 -13.15
CA VAL A 146 0.65 6.02 -12.94
C VAL A 146 -0.02 7.39 -13.01
N THR A 147 -0.85 7.58 -14.01
CA THR A 147 -1.62 8.82 -14.17
C THR A 147 -2.72 8.95 -13.12
N LYS A 148 -3.19 10.17 -12.88
CA LYS A 148 -4.31 10.41 -11.97
C LYS A 148 -5.57 9.63 -12.38
N SER A 149 -5.89 9.61 -13.69
CA SER A 149 -7.03 8.84 -14.21
C SER A 149 -6.88 7.35 -14.00
N GLU A 150 -5.68 6.77 -14.19
CA GLU A 150 -5.45 5.34 -13.92
C GLU A 150 -5.63 5.01 -12.43
N ALA A 151 -5.13 5.88 -11.54
CA ALA A 151 -5.25 5.71 -10.10
C ALA A 151 -6.72 5.77 -9.63
N GLU A 152 -7.47 6.76 -10.10
CA GLU A 152 -8.91 6.86 -9.82
C GLU A 152 -9.69 5.68 -10.38
N LEU A 153 -9.40 5.28 -11.62
CA LEU A 153 -10.05 4.14 -12.23
C LEU A 153 -9.80 2.84 -11.45
N LEU A 154 -8.58 2.63 -10.96
CA LEU A 154 -8.25 1.48 -10.11
C LEU A 154 -9.07 1.49 -8.82
N LEU A 155 -9.11 2.61 -8.11
CA LEU A 155 -9.89 2.76 -6.88
C LEU A 155 -11.36 2.38 -7.11
N TRP A 156 -11.99 2.97 -8.13
CA TRP A 156 -13.42 2.74 -8.39
C TRP A 156 -13.72 1.31 -8.89
N LYS A 157 -12.80 0.70 -9.62
CA LYS A 157 -12.87 -0.73 -9.95
C LYS A 157 -12.88 -1.58 -8.69
N GLN A 158 -11.96 -1.33 -7.77
CA GLN A 158 -11.84 -2.09 -6.52
C GLN A 158 -13.05 -1.85 -5.59
N VAL A 159 -13.61 -0.65 -5.54
CA VAL A 159 -14.84 -0.39 -4.78
C VAL A 159 -15.98 -1.30 -5.25
N ILE A 160 -16.15 -1.51 -6.56
CA ILE A 160 -17.18 -2.41 -7.10
C ILE A 160 -16.83 -3.88 -6.88
N THR A 161 -15.61 -4.29 -7.23
CA THR A 161 -15.23 -5.71 -7.22
C THR A 161 -14.91 -6.24 -5.83
N GLY A 162 -14.57 -5.36 -4.89
CA GLY A 162 -13.96 -5.72 -3.62
C GLY A 162 -12.53 -6.21 -3.81
N ASP A 163 -12.00 -6.81 -2.74
CA ASP A 163 -10.72 -7.49 -2.70
C ASP A 163 -10.84 -8.83 -1.94
N SER A 164 -10.69 -9.92 -2.67
CA SER A 164 -10.78 -11.26 -2.09
C SER A 164 -9.58 -11.59 -1.18
N VAL A 165 -8.42 -10.97 -1.41
CA VAL A 165 -7.21 -11.16 -0.59
C VAL A 165 -7.42 -10.58 0.81
N ASP A 166 -8.14 -9.47 0.89
CA ASP A 166 -8.48 -8.78 2.14
C ASP A 166 -9.89 -9.09 2.65
N ASN A 167 -10.57 -10.05 2.00
CA ASN A 167 -11.92 -10.47 2.33
C ASN A 167 -12.97 -9.33 2.22
N ILE A 168 -12.76 -8.40 1.28
CA ILE A 168 -13.70 -7.33 0.93
C ILE A 168 -14.57 -7.81 -0.21
N LYS A 169 -15.89 -7.82 -0.04
CA LYS A 169 -16.79 -8.52 -0.98
C LYS A 169 -17.17 -7.72 -2.22
N GLY A 170 -17.16 -6.38 -2.15
CA GLY A 170 -17.70 -5.55 -3.23
C GLY A 170 -19.18 -5.79 -3.48
N ILE A 171 -19.65 -5.57 -4.72
CA ILE A 171 -21.00 -5.85 -5.15
C ILE A 171 -21.11 -7.30 -5.66
N PRO A 172 -21.94 -8.16 -5.05
CA PRO A 172 -22.09 -9.55 -5.47
C PRO A 172 -22.41 -9.69 -6.97
N GLY A 173 -21.66 -10.54 -7.65
CA GLY A 173 -21.83 -10.81 -9.08
C GLY A 173 -21.29 -9.74 -10.04
N LYS A 174 -20.68 -8.67 -9.52
CA LYS A 174 -20.09 -7.58 -10.30
C LYS A 174 -18.57 -7.70 -10.31
N GLY A 175 -18.06 -8.60 -11.13
CA GLY A 175 -16.61 -8.83 -11.28
C GLY A 175 -15.93 -7.91 -12.31
N PRO A 176 -14.65 -8.15 -12.63
CA PRO A 176 -13.85 -7.28 -13.51
C PRO A 176 -14.51 -7.00 -14.87
N LYS A 177 -15.12 -8.03 -15.51
CA LYS A 177 -15.78 -7.86 -16.80
C LYS A 177 -16.95 -6.86 -16.74
N PHE A 178 -17.75 -6.92 -15.66
CA PHE A 178 -18.84 -5.96 -15.47
C PHE A 178 -18.29 -4.53 -15.35
N VAL A 179 -17.20 -4.37 -14.62
CA VAL A 179 -16.58 -3.05 -14.39
C VAL A 179 -15.98 -2.49 -15.67
N GLU A 180 -15.37 -3.32 -16.51
CA GLU A 180 -14.86 -2.92 -17.83
C GLU A 180 -16.01 -2.39 -18.70
N GLU A 181 -17.10 -3.15 -18.83
CA GLU A 181 -18.29 -2.74 -19.59
C GLU A 181 -18.94 -1.47 -19.02
N LEU A 182 -19.00 -1.34 -17.69
CA LEU A 182 -19.56 -0.17 -17.01
C LEU A 182 -18.78 1.11 -17.33
N PHE A 183 -17.44 1.01 -17.32
CA PHE A 183 -16.57 2.17 -17.48
C PHE A 183 -16.23 2.50 -18.94
N GLU A 184 -16.48 1.61 -19.89
CA GLU A 184 -16.34 1.91 -21.33
C GLU A 184 -17.11 3.16 -21.75
N ASN A 185 -18.23 3.46 -21.10
CA ASN A 185 -19.10 4.59 -21.41
C ASN A 185 -18.87 5.81 -20.53
N VAL A 186 -17.93 5.73 -19.58
CA VAL A 186 -17.58 6.86 -18.70
C VAL A 186 -16.41 7.61 -19.31
N THR A 187 -16.68 8.74 -19.93
CA THR A 187 -15.69 9.55 -20.67
C THR A 187 -14.99 10.59 -19.77
N GLU A 188 -15.49 10.81 -18.57
CA GLU A 188 -14.99 11.83 -17.64
C GLU A 188 -14.77 11.19 -16.25
N ASP A 189 -13.57 11.35 -15.70
CA ASP A 189 -13.23 10.84 -14.37
C ASP A 189 -14.20 11.36 -13.29
N SER A 190 -14.69 12.59 -13.44
CA SER A 190 -15.67 13.20 -12.54
C SER A 190 -16.99 12.43 -12.42
N LYS A 191 -17.30 11.56 -13.37
CA LYS A 191 -18.52 10.74 -13.36
C LYS A 191 -18.32 9.35 -12.73
N LEU A 192 -17.10 8.94 -12.47
CA LEU A 192 -16.81 7.62 -11.90
C LEU A 192 -17.49 7.43 -10.54
N TYR A 193 -17.39 8.42 -9.67
CA TYR A 193 -18.07 8.39 -8.37
C TYR A 193 -19.58 8.13 -8.51
N ASP A 194 -20.26 8.97 -9.30
CA ASP A 194 -21.72 8.87 -9.46
C ASP A 194 -22.12 7.54 -10.08
N THR A 195 -21.35 7.05 -11.07
CA THR A 195 -21.58 5.75 -11.70
C THR A 195 -21.47 4.61 -10.70
N VAL A 196 -20.44 4.60 -9.90
CA VAL A 196 -20.22 3.55 -8.89
C VAL A 196 -21.27 3.64 -7.79
N PHE A 197 -21.54 4.84 -7.28
CA PHE A 197 -22.53 5.08 -6.25
C PHE A 197 -23.92 4.62 -6.69
N ASN A 198 -24.35 5.01 -7.88
CA ASN A 198 -25.65 4.58 -8.45
C ASN A 198 -25.70 3.05 -8.65
N THR A 199 -24.60 2.42 -9.05
CA THR A 199 -24.52 0.96 -9.17
C THR A 199 -24.81 0.25 -7.82
N TYR A 200 -24.33 0.84 -6.71
CA TYR A 200 -24.64 0.34 -5.37
C TYR A 200 -26.12 0.53 -5.02
N LEU A 201 -26.70 1.71 -5.32
CA LEU A 201 -28.11 2.00 -5.05
C LEU A 201 -29.04 1.09 -5.85
N GLU A 202 -28.74 0.85 -7.11
CA GLU A 202 -29.50 -0.05 -7.98
C GLU A 202 -29.46 -1.50 -7.50
N HIS A 203 -28.27 -1.96 -7.03
CA HIS A 203 -28.11 -3.34 -6.60
C HIS A 203 -28.75 -3.64 -5.23
N PHE A 204 -28.57 -2.74 -4.25
CA PHE A 204 -28.95 -2.98 -2.87
C PHE A 204 -30.20 -2.20 -2.40
N GLY A 205 -30.69 -1.25 -3.21
CA GLY A 205 -31.67 -0.24 -2.80
C GLY A 205 -31.03 0.91 -2.03
N ILE A 206 -31.74 2.03 -1.87
CA ILE A 206 -31.18 3.30 -1.39
C ILE A 206 -30.45 3.14 -0.05
N HIS A 207 -31.13 2.70 1.00
CA HIS A 207 -30.55 2.65 2.34
C HIS A 207 -29.36 1.71 2.45
N LYS A 208 -29.52 0.47 1.98
CA LYS A 208 -28.44 -0.53 2.02
C LYS A 208 -27.32 -0.16 1.07
N GLY A 209 -27.63 0.38 -0.10
CA GLY A 209 -26.65 0.81 -1.10
C GLY A 209 -25.69 1.87 -0.56
N ILE A 210 -26.20 2.87 0.17
CA ILE A 210 -25.36 3.88 0.82
C ILE A 210 -24.42 3.24 1.84
N ILE A 211 -24.94 2.34 2.69
CA ILE A 211 -24.12 1.69 3.73
C ILE A 211 -23.01 0.84 3.11
N GLU A 212 -23.35 -0.01 2.14
CA GLU A 212 -22.40 -0.91 1.49
C GLU A 212 -21.36 -0.14 0.65
N PHE A 213 -21.77 0.93 -0.03
CA PHE A 213 -20.85 1.82 -0.75
C PHE A 213 -19.84 2.46 0.21
N CYS A 214 -20.33 3.10 1.27
CA CYS A 214 -19.45 3.75 2.25
C CYS A 214 -18.48 2.75 2.91
N LEU A 215 -18.96 1.54 3.22
CA LEU A 215 -18.14 0.49 3.80
C LEU A 215 -17.03 0.06 2.83
N ASN A 216 -17.40 -0.35 1.61
CA ASN A 216 -16.43 -0.82 0.63
C ASN A 216 -15.43 0.28 0.24
N TYR A 217 -15.89 1.51 0.05
CA TYR A 217 -15.03 2.66 -0.22
C TYR A 217 -13.98 2.85 0.87
N ARG A 218 -14.38 2.84 2.15
CA ARG A 218 -13.45 3.01 3.29
C ARG A 218 -12.50 1.85 3.48
N LEU A 219 -12.88 0.64 3.07
CA LEU A 219 -12.03 -0.54 3.16
C LEU A 219 -10.96 -0.59 2.07
N VAL A 220 -11.33 -0.15 0.86
CA VAL A 220 -10.48 -0.26 -0.34
C VAL A 220 -9.57 0.94 -0.50
N LYS A 221 -10.07 2.15 -0.20
CA LYS A 221 -9.32 3.38 -0.43
C LYS A 221 -8.10 3.46 0.47
N LEU A 222 -6.95 3.75 -0.13
CA LEU A 222 -5.76 4.19 0.59
C LEU A 222 -5.99 5.62 1.09
N ILE A 223 -5.83 5.80 2.39
CA ILE A 223 -6.19 7.06 3.06
C ILE A 223 -5.22 8.19 2.74
N ASP A 224 -5.69 9.40 2.88
CA ASP A 224 -4.87 10.61 2.96
C ASP A 224 -4.89 11.20 4.39
N GLU A 225 -4.02 12.18 4.63
CA GLU A 225 -3.89 12.79 5.95
C GLU A 225 -5.18 13.43 6.47
N SER A 226 -5.96 14.05 5.58
CA SER A 226 -7.18 14.76 5.94
C SER A 226 -8.27 13.82 6.50
N GLU A 227 -8.23 12.56 6.09
CA GLU A 227 -9.21 11.55 6.51
C GLU A 227 -8.87 10.93 7.86
N PHE A 228 -7.59 10.96 8.25
CA PHE A 228 -7.17 10.35 9.52
C PHE A 228 -7.28 11.31 10.71
N GLY A 229 -7.43 12.62 10.47
CA GLY A 229 -7.55 13.64 11.51
C GLY A 229 -6.32 13.78 12.40
N PHE A 230 -5.15 13.41 11.87
CA PHE A 230 -3.92 13.26 12.63
C PHE A 230 -2.74 13.90 11.88
N GLU A 231 -1.99 14.79 12.56
CA GLU A 231 -0.66 15.18 12.10
C GLU A 231 0.25 13.96 12.18
N CYS A 232 0.62 13.40 11.03
CA CYS A 232 1.51 12.25 10.98
C CYS A 232 2.92 12.67 11.45
N PRO A 233 3.43 12.17 12.61
CA PRO A 233 4.77 12.53 13.09
C PRO A 233 5.89 12.21 12.10
N ILE A 234 5.62 11.29 11.16
CA ILE A 234 6.54 10.85 10.10
C ILE A 234 6.87 12.01 9.14
N LEU A 235 5.94 12.95 8.93
CA LEU A 235 6.16 14.08 8.02
C LEU A 235 7.18 15.10 8.56
N ASN A 236 7.35 15.16 9.86
CA ASN A 236 8.42 15.95 10.46
C ASN A 236 9.80 15.35 10.18
N LEU A 237 9.89 14.01 10.01
CA LEU A 237 11.14 13.34 9.63
C LEU A 237 11.54 13.65 8.17
N VAL A 238 10.57 13.75 7.26
CA VAL A 238 10.85 14.12 5.85
C VAL A 238 11.30 15.59 5.76
N GLY A 239 10.69 16.49 6.54
CA GLY A 239 11.09 17.88 6.63
C GLY A 239 12.53 18.05 7.18
N GLU A 240 12.92 17.24 8.16
CA GLU A 240 14.27 17.26 8.71
C GLU A 240 15.32 16.69 7.74
N MET A 241 14.95 15.76 6.87
CA MET A 241 15.83 15.23 5.82
C MET A 241 16.03 16.24 4.68
N SER A 242 15.03 17.07 4.36
CA SER A 242 15.15 18.15 3.36
C SER A 242 16.04 19.30 3.83
N ASP A 243 16.23 19.49 5.13
CA ASP A 243 17.08 20.54 5.71
C ASP A 243 18.57 20.14 5.84
N GLY A 244 19.01 19.08 5.17
CA GLY A 244 20.42 18.72 5.03
C GLY A 244 21.10 18.18 6.29
N LYS A 245 20.34 17.75 7.28
CA LYS A 245 20.88 17.03 8.45
C LYS A 245 20.88 15.52 8.21
N THR A 246 21.68 15.09 7.25
CA THR A 246 22.10 13.69 7.16
C THR A 246 22.85 13.33 8.44
N LYS A 247 22.29 12.48 9.27
CA LYS A 247 23.10 11.73 10.21
C LYS A 247 23.94 10.77 9.37
N GLU A 248 25.24 11.04 9.32
CA GLU A 248 26.21 10.06 8.79
C GLU A 248 26.00 8.73 9.55
N ILE A 249 25.79 7.69 8.78
CA ILE A 249 25.70 6.30 9.24
C ILE A 249 27.11 5.73 9.32
#